data_3821db2193dacb7be92d5ef4b6c5dd88
#
_entry.id   3821db2193dacb7be92d5ef4b6c5dd88
#
_cell.length_a   1.000
_cell.length_b   1.000
_cell.length_c   1.000
_cell.angle_alpha   90.00
_cell.angle_beta   90.00
_cell.angle_gamma   90.00
#
_symmetry.space_group_name_H-M   'P 1'
#
loop_
_entity.id
_entity.type
_entity.pdbx_description
1 polymer ?
#
loop_
_entity_poly.entity_id
_entity_poly.type
_entity_poly.pdbx_seq_one_letter_code
_entity_poly.pdbx_strand_id
1 'polypeptide(L)'
;MADLDATGTHEGEVLGPRARLEPGDETRAWSEHLAFVRAGGIEIGHLAAPPRNDETLSALARNVNEARRIVGTAPLLENVATLVEPPCSTYSECEWLRVVPRATGTGLLLDLHNLYANARNFGFDIVLPRERVGMIHLAGGRTIAHGRILDDHRHAVPEALYAMLADVADDDAIVIVERDGNYPPFEELLAEVRRARETCRTACSSF
;
A
#
# COMPACT_ATOMS: atom_id res chain seq x y z
N MET A 1 -2.31 12.90 -6.10
CA MET A 1 -1.06 12.13 -5.97
C MET A 1 0.03 13.09 -5.52
N ALA A 2 0.62 12.85 -4.34
CA ALA A 2 1.65 13.73 -3.81
C ALA A 2 2.98 13.43 -4.50
N ASP A 3 3.54 14.40 -5.20
CA ASP A 3 4.87 14.29 -5.81
C ASP A 3 5.95 14.54 -4.76
N LEU A 4 6.77 13.53 -4.50
CA LEU A 4 8.01 13.66 -3.77
C LEU A 4 9.13 13.84 -4.79
N ASP A 5 9.79 15.01 -4.85
CA ASP A 5 11.05 15.13 -5.57
C ASP A 5 12.20 14.49 -4.78
N ALA A 6 13.35 14.30 -5.42
CA ALA A 6 14.53 13.70 -4.81
C ALA A 6 15.10 14.55 -3.65
N THR A 7 14.66 15.79 -3.46
CA THR A 7 15.05 16.69 -2.38
C THR A 7 13.99 16.78 -1.29
N GLY A 8 12.84 16.10 -1.48
CA GLY A 8 11.69 16.19 -0.57
C GLY A 8 11.02 17.56 -0.59
N THR A 9 11.32 18.41 -1.58
CA THR A 9 10.64 19.67 -1.77
C THR A 9 9.41 19.45 -2.65
N HIS A 10 8.34 20.09 -2.26
CA HIS A 10 7.08 20.07 -2.96
C HIS A 10 7.15 21.00 -4.17
N GLU A 11 7.21 20.47 -5.38
CA GLU A 11 6.92 21.27 -6.56
C GLU A 11 5.50 20.96 -7.05
N GLY A 12 4.60 21.92 -6.85
CA GLY A 12 3.37 22.01 -7.59
C GLY A 12 2.16 21.27 -7.05
N GLU A 13 1.10 21.41 -7.73
CA GLU A 13 -0.26 20.98 -7.46
C GLU A 13 -0.38 19.53 -6.96
N VAL A 14 -0.40 19.37 -5.65
CA VAL A 14 -0.56 18.06 -5.03
C VAL A 14 -1.95 17.53 -5.23
N LEU A 15 -2.91 18.41 -5.27
CA LEU A 15 -4.31 18.05 -5.43
C LEU A 15 -4.97 19.12 -6.31
N GLY A 16 -5.33 18.74 -7.51
CA GLY A 16 -6.15 19.57 -8.38
C GLY A 16 -7.52 19.87 -7.74
N PRO A 17 -8.32 20.79 -8.35
CA PRO A 17 -9.61 21.26 -7.80
C PRO A 17 -10.64 20.15 -7.50
N ARG A 18 -10.38 18.90 -7.90
CA ARG A 18 -11.28 17.76 -7.71
C ARG A 18 -11.14 17.04 -6.36
N ALA A 19 -10.14 17.38 -5.57
CA ALA A 19 -9.87 16.73 -4.29
C ALA A 19 -10.52 17.43 -3.08
N ARG A 20 -11.43 18.39 -3.29
CA ARG A 20 -12.23 18.92 -2.20
C ARG A 20 -13.31 17.90 -1.85
N LEU A 21 -13.07 17.19 -0.73
CA LEU A 21 -14.14 16.46 -0.07
C LEU A 21 -15.12 17.49 0.48
N GLU A 22 -16.42 17.27 0.27
CA GLU A 22 -17.43 18.14 0.85
C GLU A 22 -17.33 18.10 2.38
N PRO A 23 -17.45 19.27 3.06
CA PRO A 23 -17.47 19.31 4.52
C PRO A 23 -18.62 18.47 5.07
N GLY A 24 -18.30 17.48 5.90
CA GLY A 24 -19.29 16.57 6.52
C GLY A 24 -19.20 15.11 6.06
N ASP A 25 -18.33 14.77 5.11
CA ASP A 25 -18.08 13.39 4.71
C ASP A 25 -16.88 12.81 5.51
N GLU A 26 -17.03 12.81 6.83
CA GLU A 26 -16.00 12.37 7.79
C GLU A 26 -15.71 10.88 7.73
N THR A 27 -16.41 10.13 6.88
CA THR A 27 -16.34 8.66 6.82
C THR A 27 -15.56 8.14 5.62
N ARG A 28 -15.08 8.97 4.72
CA ARG A 28 -14.34 8.51 3.55
C ARG A 28 -12.85 8.39 3.86
N ALA A 29 -12.42 7.16 4.12
CA ALA A 29 -11.00 6.83 4.04
C ALA A 29 -10.53 7.04 2.58
N TRP A 30 -9.40 7.69 2.42
CA TRP A 30 -8.70 7.82 1.15
C TRP A 30 -7.26 7.34 1.32
N SER A 31 -6.64 6.91 0.26
CA SER A 31 -5.29 6.36 0.30
C SER A 31 -4.40 6.99 -0.76
N GLU A 32 -3.10 6.95 -0.50
CA GLU A 32 -2.03 7.30 -1.42
C GLU A 32 -0.93 6.26 -1.37
N HIS A 33 -0.29 6.02 -2.51
CA HIS A 33 0.83 5.10 -2.57
C HIS A 33 2.06 5.66 -1.86
N LEU A 34 2.74 4.81 -1.11
CA LEU A 34 4.04 5.09 -0.53
C LEU A 34 5.12 4.99 -1.62
N ALA A 35 5.03 5.88 -2.58
CA ALA A 35 5.82 5.88 -3.80
C ALA A 35 6.11 7.30 -4.25
N PHE A 36 7.05 7.44 -5.17
CA PHE A 36 7.20 8.66 -5.94
C PHE A 36 7.05 8.37 -7.44
N VAL A 37 6.57 9.36 -8.17
CA VAL A 37 6.31 9.30 -9.62
C VAL A 37 7.16 10.27 -10.40
N ARG A 38 7.81 11.18 -9.69
CA ARG A 38 8.65 12.24 -10.26
C ARG A 38 9.91 12.43 -9.41
N ALA A 39 11.04 12.67 -10.07
CA ALA A 39 12.31 13.04 -9.42
C ALA A 39 13.05 14.07 -10.28
N GLY A 40 13.50 15.16 -9.67
CA GLY A 40 14.24 16.23 -10.38
C GLY A 40 13.50 16.83 -11.57
N GLY A 41 12.19 16.96 -11.51
CA GLY A 41 11.34 17.46 -12.60
C GLY A 41 11.08 16.45 -13.73
N ILE A 42 11.55 15.20 -13.60
CA ILE A 42 11.35 14.13 -14.58
C ILE A 42 10.25 13.20 -14.06
N GLU A 43 9.19 13.01 -14.83
CA GLU A 43 8.18 11.99 -14.55
C GLU A 43 8.72 10.61 -14.92
N ILE A 44 8.53 9.65 -13.99
CA ILE A 44 8.97 8.26 -14.17
C ILE A 44 7.93 7.46 -14.97
N GLY A 45 6.66 7.91 -14.97
CA GLY A 45 5.54 7.21 -15.61
C GLY A 45 5.16 5.91 -14.93
N HIS A 46 5.62 5.70 -13.71
CA HIS A 46 5.38 4.50 -12.90
C HIS A 46 5.52 4.84 -11.41
N LEU A 47 4.95 4.01 -10.55
CA LEU A 47 5.18 4.08 -9.10
C LEU A 47 6.58 3.55 -8.78
N ALA A 48 7.39 4.33 -8.11
CA ALA A 48 8.71 3.89 -7.67
C ALA A 48 8.77 3.89 -6.14
N ALA A 49 9.21 2.77 -5.57
CA ALA A 49 9.42 2.67 -4.13
C ALA A 49 10.54 3.64 -3.71
N PRO A 50 10.32 4.49 -2.70
CA PRO A 50 11.32 5.43 -2.25
C PRO A 50 12.43 4.74 -1.44
N PRO A 51 13.63 5.34 -1.33
CA PRO A 51 14.63 4.92 -0.35
C PRO A 51 14.02 4.90 1.04
N ARG A 52 14.18 3.82 1.76
CA ARG A 52 13.66 3.66 3.12
C ARG A 52 14.67 4.20 4.12
N ASN A 53 14.68 5.52 4.32
CA ASN A 53 15.62 6.23 5.21
C ASN A 53 14.95 7.43 5.90
N ASP A 54 15.67 8.07 6.81
CA ASP A 54 15.16 9.20 7.61
C ASP A 54 14.86 10.45 6.77
N GLU A 55 15.60 10.65 5.68
CA GLU A 55 15.37 11.79 4.79
C GLU A 55 14.02 11.65 4.09
N THR A 56 13.76 10.50 3.48
CA THR A 56 12.47 10.16 2.88
C THR A 56 11.35 10.21 3.91
N LEU A 57 11.57 9.68 5.11
CA LEU A 57 10.58 9.71 6.18
C LEU A 57 10.20 11.15 6.56
N SER A 58 11.17 12.03 6.66
CA SER A 58 10.97 13.45 6.96
C SER A 58 10.20 14.17 5.84
N ALA A 59 10.54 13.88 4.58
CA ALA A 59 9.85 14.41 3.41
C ALA A 59 8.39 13.95 3.37
N LEU A 60 8.16 12.66 3.55
CA LEU A 60 6.83 12.06 3.61
C LEU A 60 5.96 12.68 4.71
N ALA A 61 6.52 12.89 5.91
CA ALA A 61 5.79 13.53 7.01
C ALA A 61 5.34 14.96 6.67
N ARG A 62 6.18 15.73 5.95
CA ARG A 62 5.80 17.07 5.47
C ARG A 62 4.64 16.99 4.46
N ASN A 63 4.73 16.08 3.48
CA ASN A 63 3.71 15.93 2.44
C ASN A 63 2.36 15.45 3.01
N VAL A 64 2.39 14.49 3.92
CA VAL A 64 1.17 14.02 4.62
C VAL A 64 0.53 15.16 5.42
N ASN A 65 1.32 15.99 6.11
CA ASN A 65 0.79 17.13 6.84
C ASN A 65 0.15 18.17 5.90
N GLU A 66 0.75 18.41 4.73
CA GLU A 66 0.18 19.30 3.72
C GLU A 66 -1.10 18.71 3.12
N ALA A 67 -1.10 17.43 2.77
CA ALA A 67 -2.29 16.73 2.30
C ALA A 67 -3.43 16.80 3.32
N ARG A 68 -3.13 16.54 4.61
CA ARG A 68 -4.11 16.66 5.71
C ARG A 68 -4.66 18.08 5.83
N ARG A 69 -3.82 19.10 5.65
CA ARG A 69 -4.26 20.50 5.70
C ARG A 69 -5.22 20.84 4.55
N ILE A 70 -5.02 20.27 3.35
CA ILE A 70 -5.82 20.53 2.16
C ILE A 70 -7.13 19.72 2.18
N VAL A 71 -7.03 18.43 2.48
CA VAL A 71 -8.16 17.48 2.39
C VAL A 71 -8.99 17.45 3.68
N GLY A 72 -8.39 17.81 4.82
CA GLY A 72 -9.02 17.73 6.14
C GLY A 72 -8.71 16.43 6.91
N THR A 73 -8.34 15.37 6.21
CA THR A 73 -7.99 14.06 6.80
C THR A 73 -6.65 13.56 6.23
N ALA A 74 -5.96 12.70 6.99
CA ALA A 74 -4.77 12.03 6.50
C ALA A 74 -5.12 10.85 5.60
N PRO A 75 -4.31 10.55 4.56
CA PRO A 75 -4.47 9.32 3.79
C PRO A 75 -4.10 8.08 4.61
N LEU A 76 -4.60 6.93 4.19
CA LEU A 76 -3.91 5.67 4.41
C LEU A 76 -2.75 5.59 3.42
N LEU A 77 -1.59 5.09 3.86
CA LEU A 77 -0.43 4.95 3.00
C LEU A 77 -0.27 3.49 2.56
N GLU A 78 -0.23 3.28 1.25
CA GLU A 78 -0.16 1.97 0.64
C GLU A 78 1.28 1.59 0.30
N ASN A 79 1.72 0.40 0.73
CA ASN A 79 2.99 -0.17 0.31
C ASN A 79 2.96 -0.58 -1.16
N VAL A 80 4.09 -0.46 -1.85
CA VAL A 80 4.19 -0.76 -3.28
C VAL A 80 5.15 -1.92 -3.54
N ALA A 81 4.84 -2.73 -4.55
CA ALA A 81 5.78 -3.71 -5.06
C ALA A 81 6.89 -3.06 -5.89
N THR A 82 8.08 -3.65 -5.85
CA THR A 82 9.21 -3.19 -6.65
C THR A 82 10.04 -4.36 -7.19
N LEU A 83 10.64 -4.16 -8.35
CA LEU A 83 11.62 -5.08 -8.92
C LEU A 83 13.07 -4.64 -8.65
N VAL A 84 13.25 -3.47 -8.06
CA VAL A 84 14.57 -2.93 -7.73
C VAL A 84 14.59 -2.53 -6.27
N GLU A 85 15.57 -3.04 -5.52
CA GLU A 85 15.75 -2.62 -4.13
C GLU A 85 16.06 -1.11 -4.10
N PRO A 86 15.27 -0.28 -3.39
CA PRO A 86 15.52 1.15 -3.35
C PRO A 86 16.90 1.45 -2.77
N PRO A 87 17.78 2.16 -3.51
CA PRO A 87 19.13 2.45 -3.05
C PRO A 87 19.12 3.31 -1.79
N CYS A 88 20.19 3.28 -1.03
CA CYS A 88 20.37 4.08 0.19
C CYS A 88 19.30 3.84 1.27
N SER A 89 18.65 2.69 1.23
CA SER A 89 17.73 2.28 2.30
C SER A 89 18.50 1.86 3.55
N THR A 90 18.06 2.35 4.69
CA THR A 90 18.60 2.02 6.03
C THR A 90 17.58 1.23 6.86
N TYR A 91 16.31 1.28 6.48
CA TYR A 91 15.25 0.44 7.06
C TYR A 91 14.95 -0.74 6.14
N SER A 92 14.70 -1.90 6.72
CA SER A 92 14.06 -3.02 6.03
C SER A 92 12.62 -2.65 5.65
N GLU A 93 12.02 -3.39 4.72
CA GLU A 93 10.61 -3.20 4.34
C GLU A 93 9.68 -3.27 5.57
N CYS A 94 9.84 -4.30 6.39
CA CYS A 94 8.99 -4.49 7.56
C CYS A 94 9.17 -3.40 8.63
N GLU A 95 10.38 -2.85 8.81
CA GLU A 95 10.61 -1.70 9.67
C GLU A 95 9.96 -0.44 9.09
N TRP A 96 10.08 -0.24 7.77
CA TRP A 96 9.51 0.89 7.06
C TRP A 96 8.01 0.99 7.27
N LEU A 97 7.29 -0.13 7.12
CA LEU A 97 5.84 -0.20 7.34
C LEU A 97 5.41 0.07 8.79
N ARG A 98 6.34 0.03 9.76
CA ARG A 98 6.06 0.41 11.15
C ARG A 98 6.44 1.85 11.46
N VAL A 99 7.57 2.34 10.94
CA VAL A 99 8.04 3.69 11.26
C VAL A 99 7.24 4.76 10.53
N VAL A 100 6.82 4.51 9.28
CA VAL A 100 6.05 5.46 8.47
C VAL A 100 4.76 5.89 9.17
N PRO A 101 3.82 5.01 9.54
CA PRO A 101 2.57 5.44 10.15
C PRO A 101 2.76 6.09 11.52
N ARG A 102 3.83 5.74 12.23
CA ARG A 102 4.17 6.39 13.51
C ARG A 102 4.68 7.80 13.32
N ALA A 103 5.55 8.01 12.34
CA ALA A 103 6.14 9.32 12.06
C ALA A 103 5.17 10.30 11.41
N THR A 104 4.26 9.81 10.57
CA THR A 104 3.30 10.62 9.83
C THR A 104 1.95 10.79 10.55
N GLY A 105 1.66 9.94 11.53
CA GLY A 105 0.35 9.90 12.19
C GLY A 105 -0.76 9.36 11.28
N THR A 106 -0.42 8.57 10.24
CA THR A 106 -1.36 7.95 9.30
C THR A 106 -1.75 6.54 9.73
N GLY A 107 -2.68 5.92 9.00
CA GLY A 107 -2.84 4.48 8.93
C GLY A 107 -2.16 3.91 7.69
N LEU A 108 -2.21 2.59 7.56
CA LEU A 108 -1.78 1.83 6.39
C LEU A 108 -2.99 1.32 5.61
N LEU A 109 -2.91 1.41 4.30
CA LEU A 109 -3.51 0.46 3.40
C LEU A 109 -2.44 -0.59 3.13
N LEU A 110 -2.64 -1.80 3.64
CA LEU A 110 -1.66 -2.88 3.51
C LEU A 110 -2.03 -3.76 2.31
N ASP A 111 -1.31 -3.58 1.20
CA ASP A 111 -1.40 -4.52 0.09
C ASP A 111 -0.53 -5.74 0.40
N LEU A 112 -1.20 -6.88 0.61
CA LEU A 112 -0.54 -8.14 0.97
C LEU A 112 0.22 -8.75 -0.21
N HIS A 113 -0.24 -8.52 -1.46
CA HIS A 113 0.45 -9.03 -2.62
C HIS A 113 1.76 -8.26 -2.87
N ASN A 114 1.75 -6.94 -2.70
CA ASN A 114 2.94 -6.10 -2.82
C ASN A 114 4.01 -6.53 -1.82
N LEU A 115 3.62 -6.75 -0.56
CA LEU A 115 4.55 -7.21 0.47
C LEU A 115 5.06 -8.63 0.19
N TYR A 116 4.17 -9.53 -0.24
CA TYR A 116 4.54 -10.89 -0.63
C TYR A 116 5.50 -10.90 -1.83
N ALA A 117 5.23 -10.09 -2.86
CA ALA A 117 6.08 -9.97 -4.03
C ALA A 117 7.48 -9.46 -3.66
N ASN A 118 7.56 -8.40 -2.85
CA ASN A 118 8.81 -7.86 -2.36
C ASN A 118 9.61 -8.90 -1.55
N ALA A 119 8.95 -9.59 -0.62
CA ALA A 119 9.60 -10.63 0.18
C ALA A 119 10.18 -11.76 -0.68
N ARG A 120 9.44 -12.21 -1.70
CA ARG A 120 9.90 -13.23 -2.64
C ARG A 120 11.03 -12.71 -3.54
N ASN A 121 10.96 -11.45 -3.96
CA ASN A 121 11.94 -10.84 -4.85
C ASN A 121 13.27 -10.55 -4.19
N PHE A 122 13.27 -10.21 -2.89
CA PHE A 122 14.45 -9.79 -2.15
C PHE A 122 14.87 -10.73 -1.01
N GLY A 123 14.11 -11.77 -0.75
CA GLY A 123 14.49 -12.85 0.16
C GLY A 123 14.46 -12.46 1.64
N PHE A 124 13.44 -11.76 2.09
CA PHE A 124 13.25 -11.45 3.50
C PHE A 124 12.00 -12.12 4.09
N ASP A 125 12.01 -12.32 5.41
CA ASP A 125 10.88 -12.84 6.15
C ASP A 125 9.84 -11.74 6.39
N ILE A 126 8.57 -12.04 6.12
CA ILE A 126 7.48 -11.11 6.31
C ILE A 126 7.14 -11.01 7.80
N VAL A 127 7.18 -9.79 8.32
CA VAL A 127 6.67 -9.44 9.65
C VAL A 127 5.56 -8.41 9.47
N LEU A 128 4.31 -8.86 9.57
CA LEU A 128 3.14 -8.02 9.32
C LEU A 128 3.01 -6.89 10.34
N PRO A 129 2.78 -5.64 9.87
CA PRO A 129 2.47 -4.53 10.75
C PRO A 129 0.98 -4.62 11.15
N ARG A 130 0.68 -5.18 12.31
CA ARG A 130 -0.71 -5.26 12.79
C ARG A 130 -1.25 -3.93 13.31
N GLU A 131 -0.36 -3.03 13.71
CA GLU A 131 -0.73 -1.72 14.21
C GLU A 131 -1.08 -0.77 13.05
N ARG A 132 -2.18 -0.03 13.18
CA ARG A 132 -2.60 1.02 12.25
C ARG A 132 -2.94 0.56 10.83
N VAL A 133 -3.24 -0.70 10.62
CA VAL A 133 -3.81 -1.17 9.36
C VAL A 133 -5.29 -0.81 9.33
N GLY A 134 -5.67 0.09 8.45
CA GLY A 134 -7.08 0.53 8.29
C GLY A 134 -7.75 -0.10 7.07
N MET A 135 -6.96 -0.60 6.12
CA MET A 135 -7.47 -1.23 4.91
C MET A 135 -6.46 -2.26 4.41
N ILE A 136 -6.96 -3.32 3.80
CA ILE A 136 -6.13 -4.40 3.25
C ILE A 136 -6.52 -4.63 1.79
N HIS A 137 -5.53 -4.65 0.91
CA HIS A 137 -5.70 -5.11 -0.47
C HIS A 137 -5.25 -6.56 -0.62
N LEU A 138 -6.03 -7.32 -1.40
CA LEU A 138 -5.70 -8.65 -1.89
C LEU A 138 -5.69 -8.61 -3.41
N ALA A 139 -4.57 -8.94 -4.00
CA ALA A 139 -4.40 -8.99 -5.44
C ALA A 139 -3.62 -10.25 -5.84
N GLY A 140 -3.42 -10.45 -7.13
CA GLY A 140 -2.58 -11.52 -7.64
C GLY A 140 -1.73 -11.04 -8.81
N GLY A 141 -0.45 -11.41 -8.77
CA GLY A 141 0.51 -11.15 -9.82
C GLY A 141 1.02 -12.43 -10.47
N ARG A 142 2.07 -12.33 -11.25
CA ARG A 142 2.66 -13.46 -11.99
C ARG A 142 4.15 -13.61 -11.77
N THR A 143 4.61 -14.84 -11.87
CA THR A 143 6.05 -15.11 -11.89
C THR A 143 6.63 -14.72 -13.25
N ILE A 144 7.74 -14.00 -13.21
CA ILE A 144 8.55 -13.60 -14.37
C ILE A 144 9.91 -14.29 -14.36
N ALA A 145 10.81 -13.86 -15.25
CA ALA A 145 12.16 -14.44 -15.34
C ALA A 145 12.87 -14.48 -13.99
N HIS A 146 13.68 -15.53 -13.78
CA HIS A 146 14.43 -15.79 -12.55
C HIS A 146 13.57 -16.01 -11.29
N GLY A 147 12.30 -16.41 -11.46
CA GLY A 147 11.38 -16.71 -10.36
C GLY A 147 10.90 -15.48 -9.58
N ARG A 148 11.11 -14.27 -10.11
CA ARG A 148 10.61 -13.03 -9.49
C ARG A 148 9.11 -12.88 -9.71
N ILE A 149 8.46 -12.19 -8.81
CA ILE A 149 7.03 -11.89 -8.90
C ILE A 149 6.87 -10.45 -9.41
N LEU A 150 6.12 -10.33 -10.50
CA LEU A 150 5.61 -9.04 -10.97
C LEU A 150 4.21 -8.85 -10.39
N ASP A 151 4.05 -7.76 -9.69
CA ASP A 151 2.76 -7.29 -9.23
C ASP A 151 2.07 -6.58 -10.40
N ASP A 152 1.01 -7.18 -10.92
CA ASP A 152 0.24 -6.63 -12.04
C ASP A 152 -1.28 -6.66 -11.79
N HIS A 153 -1.71 -7.16 -10.63
CA HIS A 153 -3.12 -7.26 -10.19
C HIS A 153 -4.07 -7.89 -11.23
N ARG A 154 -3.54 -8.83 -12.04
CA ARG A 154 -4.27 -9.44 -13.16
C ARG A 154 -4.56 -10.92 -12.98
N HIS A 155 -4.24 -11.46 -11.82
CA HIS A 155 -4.31 -12.89 -11.51
C HIS A 155 -5.13 -13.14 -10.24
N ALA A 156 -5.53 -14.39 -10.02
CA ALA A 156 -6.23 -14.79 -8.81
C ALA A 156 -5.37 -14.58 -7.57
N VAL A 157 -6.02 -14.29 -6.44
CA VAL A 157 -5.35 -14.11 -5.14
C VAL A 157 -4.66 -15.43 -4.74
N PRO A 158 -3.32 -15.43 -4.54
CA PRO A 158 -2.60 -16.63 -4.12
C PRO A 158 -3.03 -17.12 -2.72
N GLU A 159 -2.96 -18.42 -2.51
CA GLU A 159 -3.30 -19.06 -1.22
C GLU A 159 -2.56 -18.46 -0.02
N ALA A 160 -1.28 -18.16 -0.21
CA ALA A 160 -0.44 -17.57 0.84
C ALA A 160 -1.00 -16.24 1.38
N LEU A 161 -1.72 -15.47 0.57
CA LEU A 161 -2.25 -14.18 1.01
C LEU A 161 -3.46 -14.33 1.92
N TYR A 162 -4.24 -15.39 1.78
CA TYR A 162 -5.32 -15.69 2.73
C TYR A 162 -4.78 -16.07 4.11
N ALA A 163 -3.63 -16.76 4.17
CA ALA A 163 -2.95 -17.01 5.44
C ALA A 163 -2.43 -15.71 6.07
N MET A 164 -1.83 -14.82 5.26
CA MET A 164 -1.39 -13.50 5.73
C MET A 164 -2.58 -12.63 6.19
N LEU A 165 -3.71 -12.71 5.47
CA LEU A 165 -4.93 -12.01 5.85
C LEU A 165 -5.44 -12.47 7.22
N ALA A 166 -5.46 -13.78 7.48
CA ALA A 166 -5.86 -14.31 8.77
C ALA A 166 -4.98 -13.80 9.93
N ASP A 167 -3.71 -13.51 9.63
CA ASP A 167 -2.77 -13.00 10.63
C ASP A 167 -2.93 -11.49 10.91
N VAL A 168 -3.45 -10.71 9.98
CA VAL A 168 -3.44 -9.23 10.08
C VAL A 168 -4.82 -8.61 10.19
N ALA A 169 -5.87 -9.27 9.71
CA ALA A 169 -7.23 -8.75 9.77
C ALA A 169 -7.76 -8.73 11.20
N ASP A 170 -8.44 -7.65 11.53
CA ASP A 170 -9.28 -7.51 12.72
C ASP A 170 -10.76 -7.37 12.31
N ASP A 171 -11.64 -7.25 13.31
CA ASP A 171 -13.09 -7.19 13.08
C ASP A 171 -13.54 -5.97 12.26
N ASP A 172 -12.77 -4.89 12.26
CA ASP A 172 -13.08 -3.62 11.62
C ASP A 172 -12.33 -3.42 10.29
N ALA A 173 -11.46 -4.37 9.89
CA ALA A 173 -10.64 -4.24 8.69
C ALA A 173 -11.49 -4.23 7.42
N ILE A 174 -11.28 -3.20 6.60
CA ILE A 174 -11.83 -3.14 5.23
C ILE A 174 -10.89 -3.94 4.33
N VAL A 175 -11.43 -5.01 3.70
CA VAL A 175 -10.67 -5.84 2.77
C VAL A 175 -11.21 -5.66 1.36
N ILE A 176 -10.34 -5.33 0.42
CA ILE A 176 -10.64 -5.15 -1.00
C ILE A 176 -9.88 -6.20 -1.82
N VAL A 177 -10.61 -6.90 -2.69
CA VAL A 177 -9.99 -7.73 -3.73
C VAL A 177 -9.80 -6.84 -4.95
N GLU A 178 -8.55 -6.59 -5.31
CA GLU A 178 -8.19 -5.72 -6.43
C GLU A 178 -7.85 -6.53 -7.69
N ARG A 179 -8.38 -6.08 -8.83
CA ARG A 179 -8.14 -6.71 -10.12
C ARG A 179 -8.08 -5.67 -11.24
N ASP A 180 -6.90 -5.45 -11.81
CA ASP A 180 -6.62 -4.41 -12.82
C ASP A 180 -6.69 -4.90 -14.28
N GLY A 181 -7.09 -6.12 -14.48
CA GLY A 181 -7.25 -6.70 -15.82
C GLY A 181 -7.39 -8.22 -15.78
N ASN A 182 -7.48 -8.85 -16.96
CA ASN A 182 -7.81 -10.27 -17.07
C ASN A 182 -9.02 -10.64 -16.20
N TYR A 183 -10.08 -9.83 -16.31
CA TYR A 183 -11.27 -10.01 -15.49
C TYR A 183 -11.87 -11.38 -15.72
N PRO A 184 -11.91 -12.26 -14.70
CA PRO A 184 -12.59 -13.53 -14.81
C PRO A 184 -14.11 -13.33 -14.79
N PRO A 185 -14.93 -14.37 -14.98
CA PRO A 185 -16.34 -14.29 -14.70
C PRO A 185 -16.62 -13.70 -13.33
N PHE A 186 -17.61 -12.84 -13.21
CA PHE A 186 -17.91 -12.09 -11.97
C PHE A 186 -18.10 -13.00 -10.75
N GLU A 187 -18.64 -14.20 -10.96
CA GLU A 187 -18.81 -15.19 -9.89
C GLU A 187 -17.49 -15.66 -9.28
N GLU A 188 -16.40 -15.67 -10.05
CA GLU A 188 -15.07 -16.01 -9.53
C GLU A 188 -14.52 -14.88 -8.65
N LEU A 189 -14.71 -13.61 -9.03
CA LEU A 189 -14.36 -12.47 -8.19
C LEU A 189 -15.17 -12.48 -6.88
N LEU A 190 -16.47 -12.79 -6.96
CA LEU A 190 -17.31 -12.94 -5.78
C LEU A 190 -16.85 -14.11 -4.88
N ALA A 191 -16.32 -15.18 -5.46
CA ALA A 191 -15.76 -16.29 -4.69
C ALA A 191 -14.51 -15.86 -3.91
N GLU A 192 -13.62 -15.08 -4.52
CA GLU A 192 -12.45 -14.50 -3.83
C GLU A 192 -12.88 -13.59 -2.65
N VAL A 193 -13.86 -12.72 -2.88
CA VAL A 193 -14.42 -11.84 -1.82
C VAL A 193 -15.07 -12.65 -0.68
N ARG A 194 -15.85 -13.70 -1.01
CA ARG A 194 -16.46 -14.57 0.00
C ARG A 194 -15.38 -15.28 0.82
N ARG A 195 -14.34 -15.75 0.16
CA ARG A 195 -13.21 -16.41 0.82
C ARG A 195 -12.47 -15.44 1.75
N ALA A 196 -12.17 -14.23 1.31
CA ALA A 196 -11.54 -13.21 2.16
C ALA A 196 -12.39 -12.95 3.43
N ARG A 197 -13.71 -12.79 3.25
CA ARG A 197 -14.65 -12.60 4.37
C ARG A 197 -14.66 -13.76 5.34
N GLU A 198 -14.62 -15.00 4.83
CA GLU A 198 -14.58 -16.21 5.66
C GLU A 198 -13.28 -16.32 6.44
N THR A 199 -12.16 -15.99 5.80
CA THR A 199 -10.83 -15.93 6.44
C THR A 199 -10.82 -14.97 7.63
N CYS A 200 -11.33 -13.75 7.46
CA CYS A 200 -11.42 -12.77 8.55
C CYS A 200 -12.27 -13.28 9.71
N ARG A 201 -13.47 -13.83 9.43
CA ARG A 201 -14.37 -14.37 10.47
C ARG A 201 -13.74 -15.49 11.28
N THR A 202 -13.01 -16.38 10.61
CA THR A 202 -12.38 -17.53 11.28
C THR A 202 -11.22 -17.07 12.16
N ALA A 203 -10.44 -16.11 11.72
CA ALA A 203 -9.36 -15.53 12.49
C ALA A 203 -9.85 -14.88 13.79
N CYS A 204 -10.91 -14.05 13.71
CA CYS A 204 -11.50 -13.36 14.86
C CYS A 204 -12.18 -14.31 15.87
N SER A 205 -12.63 -15.48 15.43
CA SER A 205 -13.27 -16.49 16.31
C SER A 205 -12.28 -17.33 17.11
N SER A 206 -10.98 -17.21 16.85
CA SER A 206 -9.92 -18.02 17.45
C SER A 206 -9.22 -17.35 18.63
N PHE A 207 -9.68 -16.18 19.05
CA PHE A 207 -9.26 -15.40 20.20
C PHE A 207 -10.42 -15.26 21.19
#